data_e0e208a5d7d74070168ab147abdf9069
#
_entry.id   e0e208a5d7d74070168ab147abdf9069
#
_cell.length_a   1.000
_cell.length_b   1.000
_cell.length_c   1.000
_cell.angle_alpha   90.00
_cell.angle_beta   90.00
_cell.angle_gamma   90.00
#
_symmetry.space_group_name_H-M   'P 1'
#
loop_
_entity.id
_entity.type
_entity.pdbx_description
1 polymer ?
#
loop_
_entity_poly.entity_id
_entity_poly.type
_entity_poly.pdbx_seq_one_letter_code
_entity_poly.pdbx_strand_id
1 'polypeptide(L)'
;MIMKLLKIIFIFFIINNNLLANTDYFNQGLILYKKNDLEKAKFKFEQDLVLNPKNEKSYLYLSKIFNTQNKKKLEEQNLNTVILLDPKNEEAVFSLAKLKLEESDYIESKKMIENLLKFCRNYCQKSSELKTQIDQSLKK
;
A
#
# COMPACT_ATOMS: atom_id res chain seq x y z
N MET A 1 32.46 -27.39 38.01
CA MET A 1 32.91 -26.37 37.02
C MET A 1 32.05 -26.37 35.77
N ILE A 2 31.79 -27.50 35.15
CA ILE A 2 30.97 -27.69 33.92
C ILE A 2 29.54 -27.15 34.06
N MET A 3 28.84 -27.40 35.18
CA MET A 3 27.49 -26.89 35.39
C MET A 3 27.37 -25.36 35.47
N LYS A 4 28.40 -24.65 35.95
CA LYS A 4 28.43 -23.17 35.92
C LYS A 4 28.63 -22.65 34.53
N LEU A 5 29.47 -23.31 33.72
CA LEU A 5 29.70 -22.95 32.32
C LEU A 5 28.42 -23.15 31.47
N LEU A 6 27.71 -24.25 31.66
CA LEU A 6 26.42 -24.53 31.01
C LEU A 6 25.35 -23.48 31.30
N LYS A 7 25.26 -23.02 32.56
CA LYS A 7 24.34 -21.94 32.95
C LYS A 7 24.68 -20.60 32.26
N ILE A 8 25.96 -20.29 32.12
CA ILE A 8 26.42 -19.04 31.46
C ILE A 8 26.08 -19.09 29.98
N ILE A 9 26.34 -20.23 29.31
CA ILE A 9 25.99 -20.44 27.90
C ILE A 9 24.49 -20.33 27.67
N PHE A 10 23.68 -20.90 28.56
CA PHE A 10 22.21 -20.85 28.47
C PHE A 10 21.67 -19.42 28.63
N ILE A 11 22.25 -18.65 29.57
CA ILE A 11 21.90 -17.22 29.78
C ILE A 11 22.28 -16.39 28.52
N PHE A 12 23.45 -16.68 27.94
CA PHE A 12 23.91 -15.99 26.71
C PHE A 12 22.99 -16.28 25.50
N PHE A 13 22.42 -17.50 25.42
CA PHE A 13 21.48 -17.90 24.37
C PHE A 13 20.11 -17.21 24.54
N ILE A 14 19.66 -17.01 25.78
CA ILE A 14 18.38 -16.30 26.06
C ILE A 14 18.48 -14.82 25.73
N ILE A 15 19.61 -14.18 26.02
CA ILE A 15 19.81 -12.74 25.78
C ILE A 15 19.84 -12.41 24.28
N ASN A 16 20.38 -13.30 23.44
CA ASN A 16 20.44 -13.08 22.00
C ASN A 16 19.08 -13.24 21.27
N ASN A 17 18.09 -13.89 21.87
CA ASN A 17 16.76 -14.06 21.26
C ASN A 17 15.82 -12.85 21.46
N ASN A 18 16.21 -11.86 22.27
CA ASN A 18 15.39 -10.64 22.49
C ASN A 18 15.76 -9.47 21.59
N LEU A 19 16.67 -9.65 20.62
CA LEU A 19 17.12 -8.56 19.71
C LEU A 19 16.33 -8.52 18.39
N LEU A 20 15.23 -9.23 18.25
CA LEU A 20 14.22 -8.90 17.25
C LEU A 20 13.41 -7.71 17.77
N ALA A 21 14.04 -6.54 17.85
CA ALA A 21 13.33 -5.30 17.98
C ALA A 21 12.24 -5.31 16.90
N ASN A 22 10.98 -5.26 17.32
CA ASN A 22 9.84 -5.14 16.41
C ASN A 22 10.02 -3.80 15.67
N THR A 23 10.77 -3.83 14.59
CA THR A 23 11.15 -2.63 13.85
C THR A 23 9.94 -2.22 13.05
N ASP A 24 9.24 -1.20 13.51
CA ASP A 24 8.05 -0.66 12.88
C ASP A 24 8.44 0.12 11.61
N TYR A 25 8.79 -0.62 10.56
CA TYR A 25 9.17 -0.04 9.28
C TYR A 25 8.03 0.73 8.63
N PHE A 26 6.78 0.31 8.84
CA PHE A 26 5.62 1.03 8.31
C PHE A 26 5.55 2.46 8.85
N ASN A 27 5.61 2.63 10.18
CA ASN A 27 5.57 3.98 10.77
C ASN A 27 6.81 4.82 10.42
N GLN A 28 7.99 4.22 10.30
CA GLN A 28 9.16 4.92 9.78
C GLN A 28 8.92 5.42 8.35
N GLY A 29 8.34 4.57 7.48
CA GLY A 29 7.93 4.93 6.13
C GLY A 29 6.95 6.09 6.10
N LEU A 30 5.92 6.08 6.98
CA LEU A 30 4.95 7.16 7.10
C LEU A 30 5.58 8.50 7.47
N ILE A 31 6.50 8.49 8.42
CA ILE A 31 7.21 9.71 8.84
C ILE A 31 8.01 10.30 7.67
N LEU A 32 8.72 9.46 6.92
CA LEU A 32 9.51 9.87 5.77
C LEU A 32 8.63 10.35 4.61
N TYR A 33 7.52 9.66 4.37
CA TYR A 33 6.52 10.06 3.36
C TYR A 33 5.95 11.46 3.65
N LYS A 34 5.57 11.72 4.91
CA LYS A 34 5.09 13.04 5.35
C LYS A 34 6.14 14.14 5.21
N LYS A 35 7.43 13.79 5.31
CA LYS A 35 8.56 14.71 5.05
C LYS A 35 8.90 14.85 3.57
N ASN A 36 8.14 14.20 2.69
CA ASN A 36 8.40 14.13 1.25
C ASN A 36 9.75 13.48 0.86
N ASP A 37 10.34 12.68 1.77
CA ASP A 37 11.53 11.86 1.47
C ASP A 37 11.06 10.51 0.88
N LEU A 38 10.57 10.58 -0.37
CA LEU A 38 9.85 9.47 -1.01
C LEU A 38 10.73 8.24 -1.25
N GLU A 39 12.02 8.41 -1.54
CA GLU A 39 12.93 7.28 -1.77
C GLU A 39 13.19 6.50 -0.47
N LYS A 40 13.44 7.20 0.64
CA LYS A 40 13.61 6.52 1.93
C LYS A 40 12.29 5.96 2.44
N ALA A 41 11.17 6.66 2.21
CA ALA A 41 9.84 6.14 2.54
C ALA A 41 9.56 4.82 1.81
N LYS A 42 9.82 4.79 0.48
CA LYS A 42 9.68 3.59 -0.35
C LYS A 42 10.49 2.42 0.24
N PHE A 43 11.76 2.65 0.53
CA PHE A 43 12.62 1.61 1.11
C PHE A 43 12.06 1.06 2.43
N LYS A 44 11.49 1.93 3.29
CA LYS A 44 10.88 1.50 4.56
C LYS A 44 9.60 0.69 4.36
N PHE A 45 8.74 1.06 3.42
CA PHE A 45 7.56 0.26 3.08
C PHE A 45 7.94 -1.08 2.47
N GLU A 46 8.97 -1.14 1.63
CA GLU A 46 9.51 -2.39 1.10
C GLU A 46 10.07 -3.29 2.22
N GLN A 47 10.80 -2.72 3.20
CA GLN A 47 11.27 -3.47 4.38
C GLN A 47 10.10 -4.00 5.23
N ASP A 48 9.03 -3.21 5.39
CA ASP A 48 7.84 -3.67 6.08
C ASP A 48 7.23 -4.89 5.39
N LEU A 49 7.13 -4.87 4.07
CA LEU A 49 6.55 -5.98 3.30
C LEU A 49 7.37 -7.26 3.34
N VAL A 50 8.68 -7.18 3.60
CA VAL A 50 9.51 -8.38 3.85
C VAL A 50 9.08 -9.10 5.13
N LEU A 51 8.70 -8.35 6.17
CA LEU A 51 8.26 -8.89 7.46
C LEU A 51 6.74 -9.10 7.51
N ASN A 52 5.99 -8.25 6.86
CA ASN A 52 4.52 -8.18 6.88
C ASN A 52 3.96 -8.17 5.44
N PRO A 53 4.06 -9.29 4.68
CA PRO A 53 3.71 -9.33 3.25
C PRO A 53 2.22 -9.11 2.97
N LYS A 54 1.37 -9.09 4.00
CA LYS A 54 -0.08 -8.79 3.90
C LYS A 54 -0.44 -7.40 4.42
N ASN A 55 0.54 -6.52 4.66
CA ASN A 55 0.25 -5.15 5.05
C ASN A 55 -0.23 -4.33 3.83
N GLU A 56 -1.54 -4.26 3.63
CA GLU A 56 -2.17 -3.52 2.53
C GLU A 56 -1.83 -2.02 2.55
N LYS A 57 -1.54 -1.46 3.73
CA LYS A 57 -1.17 -0.04 3.85
C LYS A 57 0.19 0.24 3.23
N SER A 58 1.17 -0.65 3.39
CA SER A 58 2.49 -0.48 2.77
C SER A 58 2.39 -0.50 1.24
N TYR A 59 1.59 -1.40 0.65
CA TYR A 59 1.31 -1.39 -0.78
C TYR A 59 0.60 -0.10 -1.21
N LEU A 60 -0.38 0.39 -0.44
CA LEU A 60 -1.08 1.64 -0.75
C LEU A 60 -0.13 2.84 -0.77
N TYR A 61 0.79 2.94 0.19
CA TYR A 61 1.78 4.03 0.18
C TYR A 61 2.81 3.88 -0.94
N LEU A 62 3.22 2.65 -1.28
CA LEU A 62 4.06 2.40 -2.45
C LEU A 62 3.37 2.83 -3.75
N SER A 63 2.08 2.55 -3.92
CA SER A 63 1.32 3.00 -5.09
C SER A 63 1.30 4.53 -5.21
N LYS A 64 1.11 5.24 -4.09
CA LYS A 64 1.17 6.71 -4.06
C LYS A 64 2.54 7.26 -4.47
N ILE A 65 3.62 6.62 -4.01
CA ILE A 65 4.99 7.00 -4.40
C ILE A 65 5.19 6.76 -5.89
N PHE A 66 4.77 5.60 -6.42
CA PHE A 66 4.90 5.29 -7.83
C PHE A 66 4.05 6.19 -8.73
N ASN A 67 2.86 6.60 -8.27
CA ASN A 67 2.05 7.63 -8.93
C ASN A 67 2.85 8.95 -9.06
N THR A 68 3.44 9.44 -7.96
CA THR A 68 4.26 10.66 -7.96
C THR A 68 5.47 10.55 -8.91
N GLN A 69 6.02 9.35 -9.08
CA GLN A 69 7.13 9.06 -9.99
C GLN A 69 6.69 8.75 -11.43
N ASN A 70 5.40 8.83 -11.73
CA ASN A 70 4.81 8.46 -13.04
C ASN A 70 5.15 7.01 -13.47
N LYS A 71 5.29 6.11 -12.50
CA LYS A 71 5.58 4.68 -12.72
C LYS A 71 4.28 3.87 -12.75
N LYS A 72 3.42 4.12 -13.74
CA LYS A 72 2.06 3.59 -13.84
C LYS A 72 1.94 2.09 -13.61
N LYS A 73 2.82 1.30 -14.22
CA LYS A 73 2.80 -0.17 -14.04
C LYS A 73 3.01 -0.61 -12.59
N LEU A 74 3.94 0.04 -11.88
CA LEU A 74 4.21 -0.28 -10.47
C LEU A 74 3.08 0.23 -9.57
N GLU A 75 2.51 1.38 -9.88
CA GLU A 75 1.31 1.89 -9.22
C GLU A 75 0.16 0.89 -9.33
N GLU A 76 -0.16 0.44 -10.55
CA GLU A 76 -1.21 -0.53 -10.81
C GLU A 76 -1.00 -1.85 -10.05
N GLN A 77 0.22 -2.39 -10.09
CA GLN A 77 0.54 -3.64 -9.38
C GLN A 77 0.29 -3.53 -7.88
N ASN A 78 0.70 -2.42 -7.27
CA ASN A 78 0.50 -2.20 -5.84
C ASN A 78 -0.98 -1.98 -5.50
N LEU A 79 -1.72 -1.20 -6.30
CA LEU A 79 -3.16 -1.00 -6.11
C LEU A 79 -3.95 -2.32 -6.24
N ASN A 80 -3.63 -3.14 -7.22
CA ASN A 80 -4.23 -4.47 -7.37
C ASN A 80 -3.96 -5.35 -6.14
N THR A 81 -2.76 -5.28 -5.57
CA THR A 81 -2.44 -6.03 -4.35
C THR A 81 -3.25 -5.51 -3.16
N VAL A 82 -3.42 -4.19 -3.01
CA VAL A 82 -4.30 -3.63 -1.97
C VAL A 82 -5.72 -4.17 -2.11
N ILE A 83 -6.29 -4.12 -3.32
CA ILE A 83 -7.66 -4.59 -3.58
C ILE A 83 -7.81 -6.09 -3.35
N LEU A 84 -6.76 -6.88 -3.64
CA LEU A 84 -6.74 -8.31 -3.33
C LEU A 84 -6.77 -8.58 -1.83
N LEU A 85 -6.05 -7.78 -1.03
CA LEU A 85 -5.97 -7.92 0.42
C LEU A 85 -7.18 -7.30 1.14
N ASP A 86 -7.66 -6.17 0.66
CA ASP A 86 -8.85 -5.46 1.14
C ASP A 86 -9.72 -4.99 -0.05
N PRO A 87 -10.68 -5.82 -0.49
CA PRO A 87 -11.56 -5.49 -1.61
C PRO A 87 -12.48 -4.27 -1.40
N LYS A 88 -12.57 -3.78 -0.15
CA LYS A 88 -13.37 -2.60 0.20
C LYS A 88 -12.51 -1.36 0.47
N ASN A 89 -11.24 -1.39 0.16
CA ASN A 89 -10.38 -0.22 0.24
C ASN A 89 -10.79 0.81 -0.82
N GLU A 90 -11.58 1.80 -0.38
CA GLU A 90 -12.15 2.82 -1.27
C GLU A 90 -11.07 3.62 -2.00
N GLU A 91 -9.97 3.94 -1.30
CA GLU A 91 -8.87 4.71 -1.87
C GLU A 91 -8.16 3.94 -2.99
N ALA A 92 -7.91 2.65 -2.78
CA ALA A 92 -7.24 1.82 -3.77
C ALA A 92 -8.11 1.62 -5.02
N VAL A 93 -9.41 1.32 -4.84
CA VAL A 93 -10.35 1.15 -5.96
C VAL A 93 -10.49 2.46 -6.75
N PHE A 94 -10.63 3.59 -6.05
CA PHE A 94 -10.71 4.91 -6.68
C PHE A 94 -9.43 5.25 -7.46
N SER A 95 -8.26 5.05 -6.86
CA SER A 95 -6.97 5.35 -7.48
C SER A 95 -6.72 4.50 -8.72
N LEU A 96 -7.06 3.21 -8.65
CA LEU A 96 -6.92 2.34 -9.81
C LEU A 96 -7.90 2.70 -10.93
N ALA A 97 -9.15 3.05 -10.61
CA ALA A 97 -10.11 3.50 -11.60
C ALA A 97 -9.64 4.80 -12.29
N LYS A 98 -9.06 5.74 -11.54
CA LYS A 98 -8.47 6.95 -12.08
C LYS A 98 -7.29 6.64 -13.01
N LEU A 99 -6.41 5.72 -12.60
CA LEU A 99 -5.29 5.27 -13.45
C LEU A 99 -5.80 4.66 -14.76
N LYS A 100 -6.84 3.81 -14.71
CA LYS A 100 -7.47 3.23 -15.91
C LYS A 100 -8.08 4.30 -16.83
N LEU A 101 -8.69 5.35 -16.28
CA LEU A 101 -9.15 6.50 -17.07
C LEU A 101 -7.99 7.20 -17.77
N GLU A 102 -6.87 7.43 -17.08
CA GLU A 102 -5.66 8.04 -17.65
C GLU A 102 -4.99 7.18 -18.73
N GLU A 103 -5.18 5.85 -18.68
CA GLU A 103 -4.74 4.89 -19.69
C GLU A 103 -5.75 4.72 -20.84
N SER A 104 -6.85 5.49 -20.81
CA SER A 104 -7.95 5.41 -21.79
C SER A 104 -8.73 4.08 -21.72
N ASP A 105 -8.57 3.30 -20.66
CA ASP A 105 -9.40 2.14 -20.39
C ASP A 105 -10.69 2.56 -19.65
N TYR A 106 -11.56 3.23 -20.41
CA TYR A 106 -12.80 3.82 -19.90
C TYR A 106 -13.78 2.77 -19.39
N ILE A 107 -13.76 1.58 -19.98
CA ILE A 107 -14.70 0.50 -19.63
C ILE A 107 -14.36 -0.06 -18.25
N GLU A 108 -13.10 -0.42 -18.01
CA GLU A 108 -12.69 -0.94 -16.72
C GLU A 108 -12.78 0.15 -15.64
N SER A 109 -12.36 1.38 -15.96
CA SER A 109 -12.52 2.53 -15.06
C SER A 109 -13.97 2.71 -14.61
N LYS A 110 -14.94 2.67 -15.55
CA LYS A 110 -16.37 2.79 -15.26
C LYS A 110 -16.86 1.68 -14.35
N LYS A 111 -16.56 0.44 -14.68
CA LYS A 111 -16.95 -0.74 -13.91
C LYS A 111 -16.44 -0.66 -12.45
N MET A 112 -15.20 -0.23 -12.26
CA MET A 112 -14.61 -0.06 -10.93
C MET A 112 -15.34 1.01 -10.12
N ILE A 113 -15.61 2.17 -10.71
CA ILE A 113 -16.30 3.27 -10.05
C ILE A 113 -17.76 2.92 -9.74
N GLU A 114 -18.48 2.27 -10.63
CA GLU A 114 -19.83 1.81 -10.38
C GLU A 114 -19.90 0.79 -9.25
N ASN A 115 -18.87 -0.06 -9.14
CA ASN A 115 -18.77 -0.98 -8.02
C ASN A 115 -18.44 -0.25 -6.70
N LEU A 116 -17.51 0.70 -6.71
CA LEU A 116 -17.14 1.50 -5.54
C LEU A 116 -18.36 2.27 -4.99
N LEU A 117 -19.18 2.86 -5.85
CA LEU A 117 -20.39 3.60 -5.47
C LEU A 117 -21.41 2.75 -4.70
N LYS A 118 -21.38 1.40 -4.79
CA LYS A 118 -22.28 0.52 -4.03
C LYS A 118 -21.92 0.39 -2.56
N PHE A 119 -20.67 0.67 -2.18
CA PHE A 119 -20.20 0.49 -0.80
C PHE A 119 -19.40 1.66 -0.22
N CYS A 120 -19.16 2.70 -1.00
CA CYS A 120 -18.35 3.85 -0.56
C CYS A 120 -18.94 4.54 0.68
N ARG A 121 -18.06 5.15 1.46
CA ARG A 121 -18.37 6.03 2.62
C ARG A 121 -17.67 7.37 2.51
N ASN A 122 -16.37 7.33 2.22
CA ASN A 122 -15.51 8.51 2.17
C ASN A 122 -15.26 9.00 0.73
N TYR A 123 -15.35 8.11 -0.25
CA TYR A 123 -15.02 8.39 -1.66
C TYR A 123 -16.25 8.57 -2.56
N CYS A 124 -17.49 8.58 -2.02
CA CYS A 124 -18.72 8.63 -2.81
C CYS A 124 -18.79 9.85 -3.73
N GLN A 125 -18.50 11.05 -3.21
CA GLN A 125 -18.53 12.27 -4.00
C GLN A 125 -17.48 12.24 -5.11
N LYS A 126 -16.21 11.95 -4.77
CA LYS A 126 -15.12 11.85 -5.75
C LYS A 126 -15.41 10.81 -6.82
N SER A 127 -16.02 9.69 -6.43
CA SER A 127 -16.40 8.62 -7.36
C SER A 127 -17.51 9.05 -8.32
N SER A 128 -18.49 9.82 -7.86
CA SER A 128 -19.54 10.38 -8.73
C SER A 128 -18.97 11.38 -9.73
N GLU A 129 -18.04 12.22 -9.29
CA GLU A 129 -17.33 13.17 -10.16
C GLU A 129 -16.49 12.44 -11.22
N LEU A 130 -15.73 11.41 -10.81
CA LEU A 130 -14.92 10.61 -11.73
C LEU A 130 -15.81 9.83 -12.72
N LYS A 131 -16.96 9.29 -12.28
CA LYS A 131 -17.93 8.65 -13.16
C LYS A 131 -18.40 9.60 -14.27
N THR A 132 -18.70 10.85 -13.91
CA THR A 132 -19.12 11.87 -14.88
C THR A 132 -18.02 12.11 -15.94
N GLN A 133 -16.75 12.19 -15.53
CA GLN A 133 -15.62 12.35 -16.44
C GLN A 133 -15.48 11.14 -17.39
N ILE A 134 -15.62 9.93 -16.86
CA ILE A 134 -15.59 8.69 -17.65
C ILE A 134 -16.71 8.68 -18.69
N ASP A 135 -17.94 9.00 -18.29
CA ASP A 135 -19.10 9.04 -19.18
C ASP A 135 -18.98 10.09 -20.29
N GLN A 136 -18.30 11.21 -20.01
CA GLN A 136 -17.96 12.22 -21.02
C GLN A 136 -16.88 11.71 -22.01
N SER A 137 -15.89 10.96 -21.52
CA SER A 137 -14.84 10.39 -22.36
C SER A 137 -15.35 9.29 -23.30
N LEU A 138 -16.36 8.53 -22.86
CA LEU A 138 -17.02 7.50 -23.67
C LEU A 138 -17.91 8.05 -24.80
N LYS A 139 -18.26 9.35 -24.76
CA LYS A 139 -19.11 10.00 -25.77
C LYS A 139 -18.33 10.63 -26.92
N LYS A 140 -16.99 10.70 -26.79
CA LYS A 140 -16.08 11.23 -27.82
C LYS A 140 -15.64 10.15 -28.79
#